data_eb52978c95d3713bd8976df0f6bfc82a
#
_entry.id   eb52978c95d3713bd8976df0f6bfc82a
#
_cell.length_a   1.000
_cell.length_b   1.000
_cell.length_c   1.000
_cell.angle_alpha   90.00
_cell.angle_beta   90.00
_cell.angle_gamma   90.00
#
_symmetry.space_group_name_H-M   'P 1'
#
loop_
_entity.id
_entity.type
_entity.pdbx_description
1 polymer ?
#
loop_
_entity_poly.entity_id
_entity_poly.type
_entity_poly.pdbx_seq_one_letter_code
_entity_poly.pdbx_strand_id
1 'polypeptide(L)'
;MARKKDKKALEKKNWVQKFTLIGNAVVKDYTFKIDEHSNKSDWIYNLMNLSVDCGDRYGKIGCELMGGYSLNGGTSIYVHGKKEDGSDDFSNQYTIDWDDRFNEDYLSDIGRSSFYRIGIEKDTNDNVVVNSFLTPYDVVAYLHENLKDGMRIKVNGQLRYSVYQDTVQIRKEVNSIFLAKDNEENKSEFTQTMLLDKYSVEKPDKEKNVFPITGYILEKFKEYNGNDLTEGGKIKGGKFVPLRKRFEYEYDVTDPEKVKKAIEKVFKVKKDVTQITMVGVFVEGGATVQTTEDDLPDDIKELIELGYYTLEQALDACATNGGKEKRMILRRPMIKIVGDEDNKVPQIQKFEGMYSDDDLMLDYLIKKEEPDEDEEELPFDEDDEEVVEDVNDDSWLDKLV
;
A
#
# COMPACT_ATOMS: atom_id res chain seq x y z
N MET A 1 40.01 19.82 -4.99
CA MET A 1 38.67 19.85 -4.37
C MET A 1 37.64 19.62 -5.48
N ALA A 2 37.11 18.41 -5.61
CA ALA A 2 36.04 18.13 -6.54
C ALA A 2 34.77 18.82 -6.01
N ARG A 3 34.11 19.64 -6.83
CA ARG A 3 32.82 20.23 -6.53
C ARG A 3 31.84 19.04 -6.32
N LYS A 4 31.31 18.88 -5.08
CA LYS A 4 30.10 18.05 -4.86
C LYS A 4 29.06 18.59 -5.83
N LYS A 5 28.70 17.81 -6.86
CA LYS A 5 27.49 18.07 -7.64
C LYS A 5 26.33 18.02 -6.63
N ASP A 6 25.54 19.08 -6.54
CA ASP A 6 24.31 19.06 -5.79
C ASP A 6 23.50 17.88 -6.31
N LYS A 7 23.38 16.80 -5.52
CA LYS A 7 22.58 15.63 -5.88
C LYS A 7 21.14 16.13 -5.99
N LYS A 8 20.55 16.00 -7.17
CA LYS A 8 19.13 16.32 -7.39
C LYS A 8 18.30 15.50 -6.40
N ALA A 9 17.33 16.13 -5.75
CA ALA A 9 16.45 15.43 -4.81
C ALA A 9 15.73 14.28 -5.53
N LEU A 10 15.61 13.14 -4.84
CA LEU A 10 14.86 12.00 -5.33
C LEU A 10 13.38 12.37 -5.50
N GLU A 11 12.81 12.08 -6.64
CA GLU A 11 11.42 12.42 -6.99
C GLU A 11 10.68 11.23 -7.61
N LYS A 12 9.38 11.12 -7.37
CA LYS A 12 8.52 10.18 -8.10
C LYS A 12 8.31 10.64 -9.54
N LYS A 13 8.67 9.79 -10.51
CA LYS A 13 8.44 10.04 -11.94
C LYS A 13 7.48 8.99 -12.49
N ASN A 14 6.36 9.41 -13.09
CA ASN A 14 5.32 8.51 -13.64
C ASN A 14 4.92 7.41 -12.64
N TRP A 15 4.67 7.78 -11.38
CA TRP A 15 4.52 6.88 -10.27
C TRP A 15 3.06 6.52 -10.02
N VAL A 16 2.75 5.24 -9.91
CA VAL A 16 1.40 4.72 -9.62
C VAL A 16 1.45 3.86 -8.37
N GLN A 17 0.58 4.16 -7.40
CA GLN A 17 0.37 3.42 -6.15
C GLN A 17 -1.13 3.41 -5.86
N LYS A 18 -1.88 2.44 -6.36
CA LYS A 18 -3.33 2.38 -6.21
C LYS A 18 -3.84 0.98 -6.06
N PHE A 19 -5.06 0.85 -5.55
CA PHE A 19 -5.75 -0.42 -5.45
C PHE A 19 -7.23 -0.31 -5.86
N THR A 20 -7.81 -1.45 -6.17
CA THR A 20 -9.24 -1.64 -6.39
C THR A 20 -9.65 -2.96 -5.76
N LEU A 21 -10.66 -2.91 -4.89
CA LEU A 21 -11.32 -4.08 -4.32
C LEU A 21 -12.77 -4.14 -4.81
N ILE A 22 -13.26 -5.33 -5.14
CA ILE A 22 -14.67 -5.59 -5.45
C ILE A 22 -15.07 -6.83 -4.68
N GLY A 23 -16.09 -6.70 -3.87
CA GLY A 23 -16.58 -7.77 -3.00
C GLY A 23 -17.69 -7.29 -2.08
N ASN A 24 -17.95 -8.05 -1.04
CA ASN A 24 -18.96 -7.70 -0.06
C ASN A 24 -18.32 -6.97 1.13
N ALA A 25 -18.91 -5.86 1.57
CA ALA A 25 -18.48 -5.15 2.77
C ALA A 25 -18.66 -6.05 3.99
N VAL A 26 -17.65 -6.09 4.85
CA VAL A 26 -17.71 -6.77 6.15
C VAL A 26 -17.72 -5.69 7.22
N VAL A 27 -18.90 -5.36 7.72
CA VAL A 27 -19.11 -4.32 8.74
C VAL A 27 -19.35 -5.00 10.09
N LYS A 28 -18.52 -4.61 11.08
CA LYS A 28 -18.55 -5.09 12.46
C LYS A 28 -18.58 -3.89 13.41
N ASP A 29 -18.87 -4.11 14.68
CA ASP A 29 -18.94 -3.06 15.71
C ASP A 29 -17.68 -2.21 15.81
N TYR A 30 -16.52 -2.79 15.46
CA TYR A 30 -15.21 -2.12 15.49
C TYR A 30 -14.78 -1.51 14.14
N THR A 31 -15.63 -1.62 13.10
CA THR A 31 -15.29 -1.08 11.76
C THR A 31 -15.16 0.44 11.78
N PHE A 32 -16.00 1.10 12.56
CA PHE A 32 -16.02 2.56 12.67
C PHE A 32 -15.69 3.02 14.08
N LYS A 33 -14.93 4.10 14.17
CA LYS A 33 -14.74 4.90 15.38
C LYS A 33 -15.09 6.32 15.03
N ILE A 34 -16.03 6.90 15.77
CA ILE A 34 -16.61 8.22 15.49
C ILE A 34 -16.28 9.15 16.64
N ASP A 35 -15.85 10.37 16.31
CA ASP A 35 -15.52 11.45 17.26
C ASP A 35 -14.51 11.04 18.34
N GLU A 36 -13.54 10.21 17.96
CA GLU A 36 -12.48 9.77 18.86
C GLU A 36 -11.51 10.90 19.18
N HIS A 37 -11.16 11.00 20.45
CA HIS A 37 -10.18 11.97 20.93
C HIS A 37 -8.77 11.38 20.95
N SER A 38 -7.81 12.09 20.38
CA SER A 38 -6.39 11.72 20.49
C SER A 38 -5.91 11.89 21.93
N ASN A 39 -5.23 10.86 22.47
CA ASN A 39 -4.61 10.95 23.80
C ASN A 39 -3.33 11.82 23.83
N LYS A 40 -2.85 12.26 22.66
CA LYS A 40 -1.58 12.99 22.53
C LYS A 40 -1.71 14.43 22.07
N SER A 41 -2.92 14.83 21.66
CA SER A 41 -3.18 16.16 21.11
C SER A 41 -4.67 16.51 21.22
N ASP A 42 -5.04 17.72 20.83
CA ASP A 42 -6.42 18.22 20.70
C ASP A 42 -7.13 17.73 19.43
N TRP A 43 -6.61 16.69 18.79
CA TRP A 43 -7.13 16.12 17.55
C TRP A 43 -8.36 15.26 17.80
N ILE A 44 -9.48 15.57 17.11
CA ILE A 44 -10.66 14.70 17.00
C ILE A 44 -10.67 14.06 15.65
N TYR A 45 -10.98 12.75 15.58
CA TYR A 45 -10.94 12.03 14.33
C TYR A 45 -12.02 10.94 14.21
N ASN A 46 -12.39 10.67 12.97
CA ASN A 46 -13.13 9.48 12.58
C ASN A 46 -12.19 8.49 11.90
N LEU A 47 -12.38 7.21 12.20
CA LEU A 47 -11.60 6.11 11.63
C LEU A 47 -12.53 5.02 11.12
N MET A 48 -12.28 4.55 9.90
CA MET A 48 -12.88 3.35 9.32
C MET A 48 -11.79 2.31 9.08
N ASN A 49 -11.98 1.10 9.62
CA ASN A 49 -11.21 -0.12 9.30
C ASN A 49 -12.16 -1.12 8.64
N LEU A 50 -12.33 -1.00 7.34
CA LEU A 50 -13.25 -1.82 6.56
C LEU A 50 -12.54 -3.03 5.99
N SER A 51 -13.16 -4.20 6.08
CA SER A 51 -12.76 -5.39 5.31
C SER A 51 -13.72 -5.59 4.14
N VAL A 52 -13.17 -5.94 2.98
CA VAL A 52 -13.94 -6.31 1.78
C VAL A 52 -13.71 -7.80 1.51
N ASP A 53 -14.77 -8.59 1.55
CA ASP A 53 -14.72 -10.01 1.20
C ASP A 53 -14.67 -10.16 -0.32
N CYS A 54 -13.46 -10.39 -0.84
CA CYS A 54 -13.19 -10.55 -2.26
C CYS A 54 -13.31 -12.02 -2.72
N GLY A 55 -13.96 -12.87 -1.91
CA GLY A 55 -14.19 -14.30 -2.18
C GLY A 55 -13.00 -15.20 -1.87
N ASP A 56 -13.18 -16.50 -2.00
CA ASP A 56 -12.25 -17.55 -1.56
C ASP A 56 -10.83 -17.41 -2.13
N ARG A 57 -10.73 -16.89 -3.35
CA ARG A 57 -9.43 -16.70 -4.02
C ARG A 57 -8.55 -15.66 -3.35
N TYR A 58 -9.12 -14.60 -2.82
CA TYR A 58 -8.40 -13.44 -2.33
C TYR A 58 -8.55 -13.24 -0.82
N GLY A 59 -9.65 -13.72 -0.24
CA GLY A 59 -10.01 -13.55 1.15
C GLY A 59 -10.57 -12.16 1.46
N LYS A 60 -10.50 -11.79 2.73
CA LYS A 60 -11.01 -10.52 3.26
C LYS A 60 -9.89 -9.50 3.33
N ILE A 61 -9.95 -8.51 2.45
CA ILE A 61 -8.92 -7.50 2.30
C ILE A 61 -9.26 -6.27 3.13
N GLY A 62 -8.39 -5.91 4.08
CA GLY A 62 -8.55 -4.72 4.88
C GLY A 62 -8.19 -3.44 4.12
N CYS A 63 -8.98 -2.39 4.28
CA CYS A 63 -8.69 -1.02 3.86
C CYS A 63 -9.13 -0.02 4.92
N GLU A 64 -8.57 1.18 4.90
CA GLU A 64 -8.79 2.15 5.96
C GLU A 64 -9.04 3.55 5.44
N LEU A 65 -9.68 4.38 6.25
CA LEU A 65 -9.79 5.82 6.04
C LEU A 65 -9.83 6.50 7.39
N MET A 66 -9.00 7.53 7.58
CA MET A 66 -8.97 8.31 8.80
C MET A 66 -8.83 9.80 8.48
N GLY A 67 -9.57 10.60 9.16
CA GLY A 67 -9.45 12.05 9.11
C GLY A 67 -10.03 12.71 10.35
N GLY A 68 -9.69 13.97 10.55
CA GLY A 68 -10.12 14.71 11.71
C GLY A 68 -9.68 16.15 11.66
N TYR A 69 -9.85 16.83 12.78
CA TYR A 69 -9.56 18.25 12.96
C TYR A 69 -9.03 18.54 14.36
N SER A 70 -8.37 19.69 14.50
CA SER A 70 -7.93 20.21 15.80
C SER A 70 -9.06 21.02 16.45
N LEU A 71 -9.36 20.76 17.72
CA LEU A 71 -10.32 21.55 18.51
C LEU A 71 -9.89 23.01 18.70
N ASN A 72 -8.57 23.25 18.68
CA ASN A 72 -8.03 24.60 18.82
C ASN A 72 -8.06 25.39 17.50
N GLY A 73 -8.65 24.84 16.45
CA GLY A 73 -8.77 25.44 15.13
C GLY A 73 -7.51 25.29 14.27
N GLY A 74 -7.49 25.98 13.13
CA GLY A 74 -6.35 25.99 12.20
C GLY A 74 -6.21 24.76 11.30
N THR A 75 -7.21 23.87 11.29
CA THR A 75 -7.24 22.76 10.33
C THR A 75 -7.60 23.29 8.95
N SER A 76 -6.69 23.09 8.00
CA SER A 76 -6.88 23.50 6.60
C SER A 76 -7.01 22.28 5.70
N ILE A 77 -7.93 22.37 4.72
CA ILE A 77 -8.17 21.34 3.72
C ILE A 77 -7.47 21.77 2.44
N TYR A 78 -6.54 20.92 1.96
CA TYR A 78 -5.81 21.19 0.71
C TYR A 78 -6.62 20.71 -0.49
N VAL A 79 -6.88 21.60 -1.42
CA VAL A 79 -7.63 21.36 -2.63
C VAL A 79 -6.92 21.95 -3.84
N HIS A 80 -7.34 21.57 -5.03
CA HIS A 80 -6.98 22.25 -6.28
C HIS A 80 -8.25 22.70 -7.01
N GLY A 81 -8.09 23.71 -7.82
CA GLY A 81 -9.18 24.28 -8.61
C GLY A 81 -9.55 23.41 -9.81
N LYS A 82 -10.49 23.91 -10.60
CA LYS A 82 -10.81 23.36 -11.92
C LYS A 82 -10.61 24.41 -13.00
N LYS A 83 -10.33 23.94 -14.21
CA LYS A 83 -10.20 24.76 -15.41
C LYS A 83 -11.58 25.12 -15.97
N GLU A 84 -11.60 26.02 -16.96
CA GLU A 84 -12.83 26.44 -17.66
C GLU A 84 -13.59 25.25 -18.29
N ASP A 85 -12.88 24.21 -18.74
CA ASP A 85 -13.47 22.99 -19.30
C ASP A 85 -13.97 22.00 -18.24
N GLY A 86 -13.87 22.34 -16.94
CA GLY A 86 -14.28 21.53 -15.81
C GLY A 86 -13.26 20.44 -15.39
N SER A 87 -12.12 20.34 -16.08
CA SER A 87 -11.04 19.43 -15.69
C SER A 87 -10.27 19.98 -14.47
N ASP A 88 -9.56 19.09 -13.77
CA ASP A 88 -8.77 19.47 -12.60
C ASP A 88 -7.59 20.37 -12.97
N ASP A 89 -7.40 21.46 -12.21
CA ASP A 89 -6.24 22.36 -12.33
C ASP A 89 -5.27 22.13 -11.16
N PHE A 90 -4.36 21.19 -11.34
CA PHE A 90 -3.34 20.87 -10.33
C PHE A 90 -2.29 22.00 -10.13
N SER A 91 -2.25 23.02 -10.98
CA SER A 91 -1.39 24.18 -10.81
C SER A 91 -2.00 25.21 -9.86
N ASN A 92 -3.32 25.24 -9.73
CA ASN A 92 -4.07 26.12 -8.82
C ASN A 92 -4.39 25.37 -7.52
N GLN A 93 -3.43 25.33 -6.58
CA GLN A 93 -3.57 24.70 -5.29
C GLN A 93 -3.82 25.74 -4.21
N TYR A 94 -4.81 25.50 -3.35
CA TYR A 94 -5.16 26.39 -2.26
C TYR A 94 -5.71 25.61 -1.05
N THR A 95 -6.00 26.31 0.02
CA THR A 95 -6.57 25.71 1.25
C THR A 95 -7.93 26.32 1.53
N ILE A 96 -8.81 25.51 2.11
CA ILE A 96 -10.12 25.90 2.65
C ILE A 96 -10.06 25.66 4.15
N ASP A 97 -10.65 26.57 4.91
CA ASP A 97 -10.80 26.39 6.34
C ASP A 97 -11.79 25.25 6.65
N TRP A 98 -11.57 24.58 7.75
CA TRP A 98 -12.40 23.44 8.16
C TRP A 98 -13.90 23.76 8.21
N ASP A 99 -14.26 24.95 8.70
CA ASP A 99 -15.64 25.38 8.86
C ASP A 99 -16.34 25.67 7.53
N ASP A 100 -15.58 25.97 6.48
CA ASP A 100 -16.08 26.26 5.13
C ASP A 100 -16.24 25.03 4.23
N ARG A 101 -15.95 23.80 4.74
CA ARG A 101 -15.93 22.57 3.93
C ARG A 101 -17.27 22.17 3.30
N PHE A 102 -18.35 22.78 3.72
CA PHE A 102 -19.70 22.60 3.16
C PHE A 102 -20.22 23.83 2.43
N ASN A 103 -19.43 24.87 2.31
CA ASN A 103 -19.83 26.10 1.63
C ASN A 103 -19.90 25.89 0.11
N GLU A 104 -21.10 25.96 -0.44
CA GLU A 104 -21.37 25.69 -1.87
C GLU A 104 -20.60 26.62 -2.81
N ASP A 105 -20.35 27.87 -2.42
CA ASP A 105 -19.58 28.83 -3.21
C ASP A 105 -18.14 28.36 -3.42
N TYR A 106 -17.51 27.78 -2.39
CA TYR A 106 -16.17 27.18 -2.52
C TYR A 106 -16.20 25.83 -3.25
N LEU A 107 -17.19 24.97 -2.94
CA LEU A 107 -17.28 23.63 -3.55
C LEU A 107 -17.43 23.70 -5.07
N SER A 108 -18.06 24.78 -5.59
CA SER A 108 -18.27 24.96 -7.02
C SER A 108 -16.97 25.07 -7.83
N ASP A 109 -15.89 25.58 -7.23
CA ASP A 109 -14.62 25.89 -7.90
C ASP A 109 -13.54 24.82 -7.67
N ILE A 110 -13.84 23.81 -6.86
CA ILE A 110 -12.90 22.74 -6.53
C ILE A 110 -12.87 21.67 -7.61
N GLY A 111 -11.65 21.25 -7.98
CA GLY A 111 -11.41 20.17 -8.91
C GLY A 111 -11.90 18.82 -8.35
N ARG A 112 -12.44 18.00 -9.25
CA ARG A 112 -13.11 16.74 -8.92
C ARG A 112 -12.25 15.75 -8.12
N SER A 113 -10.95 15.71 -8.36
CA SER A 113 -10.04 14.79 -7.68
C SER A 113 -9.67 15.22 -6.25
N SER A 114 -10.10 16.43 -5.80
CA SER A 114 -10.01 16.82 -4.39
C SER A 114 -11.09 16.17 -3.52
N PHE A 115 -12.12 15.59 -4.12
CA PHE A 115 -13.22 14.99 -3.37
C PHE A 115 -13.07 13.48 -3.19
N TYR A 116 -13.42 13.02 -2.00
CA TYR A 116 -13.82 11.64 -1.76
C TYR A 116 -15.22 11.43 -2.33
N ARG A 117 -15.41 10.39 -3.13
CA ARG A 117 -16.67 10.14 -3.83
C ARG A 117 -17.29 8.83 -3.39
N ILE A 118 -18.47 8.91 -2.80
CA ILE A 118 -19.17 7.76 -2.23
C ILE A 118 -20.53 7.60 -2.94
N GLY A 119 -20.79 6.43 -3.49
CA GLY A 119 -22.03 6.10 -4.20
C GLY A 119 -22.56 4.75 -3.75
N ILE A 120 -23.10 4.68 -2.52
CA ILE A 120 -23.65 3.45 -1.92
C ILE A 120 -25.17 3.46 -1.79
N GLU A 121 -25.82 4.52 -2.23
CA GLU A 121 -27.27 4.66 -2.23
C GLU A 121 -27.79 4.79 -3.67
N LYS A 122 -29.06 4.46 -3.85
CA LYS A 122 -29.78 4.61 -5.11
C LYS A 122 -30.99 5.51 -4.94
N ASP A 123 -31.27 6.30 -5.97
CA ASP A 123 -32.49 7.10 -6.04
C ASP A 123 -33.73 6.23 -6.38
N THR A 124 -34.87 6.84 -6.45
CA THR A 124 -36.14 6.18 -6.79
C THR A 124 -36.17 5.58 -8.22
N ASN A 125 -35.22 5.95 -9.08
CA ASN A 125 -35.06 5.44 -10.44
C ASN A 125 -33.93 4.40 -10.55
N ASP A 126 -33.42 3.87 -9.42
CA ASP A 126 -32.33 2.91 -9.32
C ASP A 126 -30.95 3.44 -9.78
N ASN A 127 -30.79 4.77 -9.91
CA ASN A 127 -29.51 5.37 -10.21
C ASN A 127 -28.68 5.56 -8.93
N VAL A 128 -27.38 5.33 -9.02
CA VAL A 128 -26.45 5.56 -7.90
C VAL A 128 -26.35 7.05 -7.61
N VAL A 129 -26.68 7.43 -6.39
CA VAL A 129 -26.47 8.78 -5.86
C VAL A 129 -25.01 8.93 -5.42
N VAL A 130 -24.30 9.92 -5.95
CA VAL A 130 -22.90 10.17 -5.63
C VAL A 130 -22.78 11.34 -4.68
N ASN A 131 -22.39 11.06 -3.46
CA ASN A 131 -22.04 12.06 -2.46
C ASN A 131 -20.54 12.37 -2.54
N SER A 132 -20.19 13.65 -2.45
CA SER A 132 -18.81 14.14 -2.56
C SER A 132 -18.42 14.86 -1.27
N PHE A 133 -17.28 14.50 -0.69
CA PHE A 133 -16.79 15.01 0.58
C PHE A 133 -15.37 15.53 0.42
N LEU A 134 -15.01 16.63 1.06
CA LEU A 134 -13.65 17.16 1.07
C LEU A 134 -12.76 16.47 2.10
N THR A 135 -13.35 15.87 3.14
CA THR A 135 -12.59 15.31 4.25
C THR A 135 -12.88 13.83 4.49
N PRO A 136 -11.88 13.05 4.90
CA PRO A 136 -12.10 11.68 5.34
C PRO A 136 -13.01 11.58 6.56
N TYR A 137 -13.01 12.61 7.42
CA TYR A 137 -13.85 12.67 8.62
C TYR A 137 -15.33 12.57 8.26
N ASP A 138 -15.78 13.40 7.29
CA ASP A 138 -17.17 13.43 6.85
C ASP A 138 -17.56 12.16 6.09
N VAL A 139 -16.60 11.58 5.30
CA VAL A 139 -16.79 10.30 4.62
C VAL A 139 -17.06 9.18 5.63
N VAL A 140 -16.26 9.10 6.68
CA VAL A 140 -16.39 8.02 7.68
C VAL A 140 -17.70 8.16 8.45
N ALA A 141 -18.10 9.39 8.81
CA ALA A 141 -19.40 9.64 9.45
C ALA A 141 -20.56 9.19 8.55
N TYR A 142 -20.54 9.56 7.26
CA TYR A 142 -21.55 9.14 6.30
C TYR A 142 -21.59 7.60 6.11
N LEU A 143 -20.42 6.95 6.00
CA LEU A 143 -20.34 5.50 5.83
C LEU A 143 -20.81 4.75 7.09
N HIS A 144 -20.55 5.27 8.27
CA HIS A 144 -21.02 4.68 9.52
C HIS A 144 -22.54 4.55 9.55
N GLU A 145 -23.26 5.55 9.03
CA GLU A 145 -24.72 5.55 9.00
C GLU A 145 -25.30 4.68 7.88
N ASN A 146 -24.64 4.67 6.70
CA ASN A 146 -25.24 4.20 5.46
C ASN A 146 -24.67 2.88 4.92
N LEU A 147 -23.39 2.54 5.23
CA LEU A 147 -22.80 1.29 4.77
C LEU A 147 -23.27 0.11 5.64
N LYS A 148 -23.84 -0.91 5.00
CA LYS A 148 -24.36 -2.10 5.69
C LYS A 148 -23.48 -3.32 5.41
N ASP A 149 -23.45 -4.24 6.37
CA ASP A 149 -22.79 -5.54 6.21
C ASP A 149 -23.37 -6.30 5.00
N GLY A 150 -22.50 -6.93 4.24
CA GLY A 150 -22.87 -7.67 3.02
C GLY A 150 -23.16 -6.85 1.78
N MET A 151 -23.19 -5.50 1.84
CA MET A 151 -23.32 -4.67 0.64
C MET A 151 -22.22 -4.97 -0.35
N ARG A 152 -22.59 -5.20 -1.63
CA ARG A 152 -21.61 -5.41 -2.70
C ARG A 152 -21.05 -4.08 -3.17
N ILE A 153 -19.74 -3.88 -2.95
CA ILE A 153 -19.08 -2.61 -3.16
C ILE A 153 -17.81 -2.74 -4.01
N LYS A 154 -17.47 -1.62 -4.62
CA LYS A 154 -16.19 -1.37 -5.29
C LYS A 154 -15.46 -0.24 -4.57
N VAL A 155 -14.33 -0.56 -4.01
CA VAL A 155 -13.47 0.36 -3.27
C VAL A 155 -12.24 0.67 -4.12
N ASN A 156 -11.93 1.97 -4.30
CA ASN A 156 -10.68 2.40 -4.90
C ASN A 156 -9.92 3.28 -3.92
N GLY A 157 -8.60 3.22 -4.00
CA GLY A 157 -7.77 4.01 -3.12
C GLY A 157 -6.29 3.99 -3.49
N GLN A 158 -5.48 4.50 -2.60
CA GLN A 158 -4.04 4.62 -2.72
C GLN A 158 -3.33 3.69 -1.74
N LEU A 159 -2.16 3.21 -2.15
CA LEU A 159 -1.24 2.50 -1.27
C LEU A 159 -0.31 3.50 -0.61
N ARG A 160 -0.22 3.45 0.71
CA ARG A 160 0.72 4.23 1.52
C ARG A 160 1.64 3.29 2.27
N TYR A 161 2.89 3.66 2.36
CA TYR A 161 3.90 2.88 3.03
C TYR A 161 4.47 3.67 4.20
N SER A 162 4.73 2.98 5.29
CA SER A 162 5.38 3.52 6.48
C SER A 162 6.35 2.47 7.01
N VAL A 163 7.23 2.88 7.92
CA VAL A 163 8.15 1.97 8.60
C VAL A 163 7.79 1.92 10.07
N TYR A 164 7.66 0.72 10.61
CA TYR A 164 7.46 0.48 12.02
C TYR A 164 8.31 -0.73 12.45
N GLN A 165 9.17 -0.55 13.43
CA GLN A 165 10.11 -1.57 13.90
C GLN A 165 10.87 -2.24 12.73
N ASP A 166 11.51 -1.43 11.91
CA ASP A 166 12.28 -1.83 10.71
C ASP A 166 11.47 -2.61 9.65
N THR A 167 10.15 -2.73 9.83
CA THR A 167 9.26 -3.41 8.88
C THR A 167 8.44 -2.41 8.08
N VAL A 168 8.45 -2.56 6.74
CA VAL A 168 7.64 -1.75 5.82
C VAL A 168 6.19 -2.19 5.91
N GLN A 169 5.37 -1.34 6.51
CA GLN A 169 3.93 -1.50 6.61
C GLN A 169 3.22 -0.92 5.39
N ILE A 170 2.10 -1.51 5.02
CA ILE A 170 1.24 -1.01 3.94
C ILE A 170 -0.13 -0.65 4.47
N ARG A 171 -0.62 0.52 4.08
CA ARG A 171 -1.99 0.98 4.31
C ARG A 171 -2.71 1.13 2.98
N LYS A 172 -3.93 0.65 2.92
CA LYS A 172 -4.83 0.77 1.76
C LYS A 172 -5.82 1.89 2.08
N GLU A 173 -5.42 3.13 1.75
CA GLU A 173 -6.18 4.35 2.04
C GLU A 173 -7.28 4.55 0.99
N VAL A 174 -8.53 4.62 1.44
CA VAL A 174 -9.71 4.69 0.58
C VAL A 174 -9.91 6.09 0.01
N ASN A 175 -10.18 6.19 -1.30
CA ASN A 175 -10.54 7.44 -1.97
C ASN A 175 -12.01 7.44 -2.44
N SER A 176 -12.56 6.28 -2.76
CA SER A 176 -13.95 6.16 -3.19
C SER A 176 -14.54 4.79 -2.91
N ILE A 177 -15.85 4.76 -2.63
CA ILE A 177 -16.64 3.54 -2.49
C ILE A 177 -17.92 3.70 -3.32
N PHE A 178 -18.21 2.72 -4.16
CA PHE A 178 -19.42 2.66 -4.97
C PHE A 178 -20.09 1.30 -4.83
N LEU A 179 -21.39 1.24 -5.06
CA LEU A 179 -22.06 -0.03 -5.31
C LEU A 179 -21.41 -0.71 -6.53
N ALA A 180 -21.01 -1.96 -6.37
CA ALA A 180 -20.58 -2.77 -7.49
C ALA A 180 -21.79 -3.37 -8.22
N LYS A 181 -21.66 -3.60 -9.52
CA LYS A 181 -22.69 -4.29 -10.29
C LYS A 181 -22.73 -5.77 -9.90
N ASP A 182 -23.90 -6.39 -9.95
CA ASP A 182 -24.08 -7.80 -9.58
C ASP A 182 -23.25 -8.75 -10.47
N ASN A 183 -23.03 -8.39 -11.73
CA ASN A 183 -22.23 -9.14 -12.69
C ASN A 183 -20.73 -8.77 -12.68
N GLU A 184 -20.29 -7.85 -11.85
CA GLU A 184 -18.87 -7.48 -11.72
C GLU A 184 -18.16 -8.53 -10.86
N GLU A 185 -17.12 -9.15 -11.39
CA GLU A 185 -16.36 -10.19 -10.66
C GLU A 185 -15.65 -9.65 -9.42
N ASN A 186 -15.47 -10.50 -8.42
CA ASN A 186 -14.66 -10.18 -7.26
C ASN A 186 -13.23 -9.82 -7.68
N LYS A 187 -12.69 -8.77 -7.06
CA LYS A 187 -11.37 -8.25 -7.40
C LYS A 187 -10.61 -7.83 -6.16
N SER A 188 -9.32 -8.13 -6.17
CA SER A 188 -8.36 -7.65 -5.18
C SER A 188 -7.08 -7.23 -5.90
N GLU A 189 -7.12 -6.10 -6.60
CA GLU A 189 -6.06 -5.67 -7.50
C GLU A 189 -5.30 -4.47 -6.94
N PHE A 190 -4.00 -4.47 -7.11
CA PHE A 190 -3.18 -3.26 -6.94
C PHE A 190 -2.36 -2.97 -8.20
N THR A 191 -1.98 -1.71 -8.35
CA THR A 191 -1.01 -1.26 -9.34
C THR A 191 0.09 -0.50 -8.60
N GLN A 192 1.32 -0.98 -8.71
CA GLN A 192 2.46 -0.43 -7.98
C GLN A 192 3.64 -0.17 -8.89
N THR A 193 4.14 1.07 -8.88
CA THR A 193 5.44 1.41 -9.47
C THR A 193 6.53 1.17 -8.44
N MET A 194 7.58 0.47 -8.83
CA MET A 194 8.74 0.18 -8.01
C MET A 194 10.03 0.34 -8.80
N LEU A 195 11.13 0.54 -8.08
CA LEU A 195 12.48 0.50 -8.65
C LEU A 195 13.06 -0.89 -8.39
N LEU A 196 13.73 -1.42 -9.37
CA LEU A 196 14.46 -2.69 -9.30
C LEU A 196 15.95 -2.43 -9.51
N ASP A 197 16.79 -3.10 -8.75
CA ASP A 197 18.23 -3.20 -8.92
C ASP A 197 18.64 -4.62 -9.34
N LYS A 198 19.93 -4.88 -9.46
CA LYS A 198 20.46 -6.19 -9.81
C LYS A 198 20.19 -7.30 -8.79
N TYR A 199 19.80 -6.92 -7.56
CA TYR A 199 19.51 -7.84 -6.45
C TYR A 199 18.01 -8.03 -6.20
N SER A 200 17.16 -7.42 -7.00
CA SER A 200 15.70 -7.41 -6.79
C SER A 200 15.05 -8.77 -6.99
N VAL A 201 15.65 -9.68 -7.75
CA VAL A 201 15.15 -11.04 -7.96
C VAL A 201 15.89 -12.00 -7.03
N GLU A 202 15.18 -12.59 -6.10
CA GLU A 202 15.72 -13.53 -5.12
C GLU A 202 15.59 -14.99 -5.63
N LYS A 203 16.29 -15.92 -4.99
CA LYS A 203 16.16 -17.36 -5.28
C LYS A 203 14.71 -17.82 -5.07
N PRO A 204 14.18 -18.71 -5.92
CA PRO A 204 12.79 -19.15 -5.82
C PRO A 204 12.55 -19.95 -4.53
N ASP A 205 11.41 -19.69 -3.93
CA ASP A 205 10.82 -20.56 -2.91
C ASP A 205 10.09 -21.70 -3.63
N LYS A 206 10.70 -22.88 -3.62
CA LYS A 206 10.17 -24.06 -4.32
C LYS A 206 8.97 -24.70 -3.59
N GLU A 207 8.82 -24.48 -2.28
CA GLU A 207 7.69 -24.99 -1.52
C GLU A 207 6.42 -24.23 -1.88
N LYS A 208 6.54 -22.90 -2.03
CA LYS A 208 5.43 -22.00 -2.38
C LYS A 208 5.27 -21.78 -3.87
N ASN A 209 6.19 -22.23 -4.71
CA ASN A 209 6.24 -21.94 -6.15
C ASN A 209 6.21 -20.43 -6.46
N VAL A 210 7.03 -19.66 -5.75
CA VAL A 210 7.12 -18.20 -5.91
C VAL A 210 8.56 -17.74 -6.06
N PHE A 211 8.73 -16.66 -6.84
CA PHE A 211 9.95 -15.85 -6.82
C PHE A 211 9.70 -14.65 -5.94
N PRO A 212 10.47 -14.47 -4.87
CA PRO A 212 10.47 -13.21 -4.15
C PRO A 212 11.09 -12.12 -5.02
N ILE A 213 10.39 -11.00 -5.14
CA ILE A 213 10.84 -9.82 -5.87
C ILE A 213 10.91 -8.65 -4.89
N THR A 214 12.11 -8.18 -4.59
CA THR A 214 12.30 -7.02 -3.73
C THR A 214 12.42 -5.76 -4.57
N GLY A 215 11.41 -4.90 -4.48
CA GLY A 215 11.40 -3.58 -5.13
C GLY A 215 11.56 -2.45 -4.13
N TYR A 216 12.03 -1.28 -4.60
CA TYR A 216 12.10 -0.06 -3.80
C TYR A 216 10.89 0.82 -4.09
N ILE A 217 10.14 1.13 -3.03
CA ILE A 217 8.97 2.01 -3.08
C ILE A 217 9.36 3.38 -2.53
N LEU A 218 9.07 4.44 -3.28
CA LEU A 218 9.39 5.79 -2.87
C LEU A 218 8.27 6.37 -2.00
N GLU A 219 8.57 6.70 -0.75
CA GLU A 219 7.66 7.43 0.14
C GLU A 219 8.33 8.64 0.80
N LYS A 220 7.55 9.67 1.14
CA LYS A 220 8.04 10.87 1.81
C LYS A 220 8.04 10.69 3.32
N PHE A 221 9.16 11.05 3.93
CA PHE A 221 9.33 11.06 5.37
C PHE A 221 9.87 12.43 5.83
N LYS A 222 9.38 12.91 6.95
CA LYS A 222 9.92 14.09 7.63
C LYS A 222 11.15 13.73 8.45
N GLU A 223 11.17 12.51 8.95
CA GLU A 223 12.27 11.91 9.71
C GLU A 223 12.45 10.45 9.30
N TYR A 224 13.67 9.99 9.15
CA TYR A 224 14.00 8.61 8.83
C TYR A 224 15.36 8.24 9.44
N ASN A 225 15.41 7.13 10.19
CA ASN A 225 16.61 6.63 10.86
C ASN A 225 17.31 7.73 11.71
N GLY A 226 16.54 8.53 12.45
CA GLY A 226 17.05 9.63 13.28
C GLY A 226 17.53 10.87 12.50
N ASN A 227 17.35 10.88 11.17
CA ASN A 227 17.71 12.04 10.33
C ASN A 227 16.50 12.93 10.08
N ASP A 228 16.59 14.23 10.38
CA ASP A 228 15.59 15.22 9.95
C ASP A 228 15.70 15.44 8.43
N LEU A 229 14.63 15.09 7.72
CA LEU A 229 14.52 15.23 6.27
C LEU A 229 13.80 16.51 5.85
N THR A 230 13.42 17.36 6.80
CA THR A 230 12.76 18.65 6.55
C THR A 230 13.75 19.81 6.41
N GLU A 231 15.04 19.58 6.67
CA GLU A 231 16.10 20.62 6.73
C GLU A 231 15.72 21.77 7.67
N GLY A 232 15.27 21.42 8.88
CA GLY A 232 14.82 22.41 9.87
C GLY A 232 13.52 23.11 9.45
N GLY A 233 12.62 22.40 8.75
CA GLY A 233 11.31 22.90 8.31
C GLY A 233 11.29 23.59 6.94
N LYS A 234 12.45 23.72 6.25
CA LYS A 234 12.53 24.32 4.91
C LYS A 234 11.84 23.47 3.84
N ILE A 235 11.86 22.13 4.00
CA ILE A 235 11.24 21.19 3.07
C ILE A 235 9.93 20.69 3.69
N LYS A 236 8.78 21.25 3.25
CA LYS A 236 7.47 20.76 3.68
C LYS A 236 7.27 19.31 3.24
N GLY A 237 6.93 18.43 4.20
CA GLY A 237 6.66 17.01 3.92
C GLY A 237 7.89 16.12 3.81
N GLY A 238 9.11 16.65 3.95
CA GLY A 238 10.36 15.88 3.97
C GLY A 238 10.82 15.40 2.59
N LYS A 239 11.71 14.39 2.59
CA LYS A 239 12.34 13.82 1.39
C LYS A 239 11.79 12.42 1.08
N PHE A 240 11.95 11.99 -0.17
CA PHE A 240 11.64 10.62 -0.56
C PHE A 240 12.71 9.65 -0.04
N VAL A 241 12.22 8.54 0.51
CA VAL A 241 13.00 7.40 0.97
C VAL A 241 12.65 6.18 0.14
N PRO A 242 13.64 5.48 -0.45
CA PRO A 242 13.41 4.22 -1.17
C PRO A 242 13.27 3.06 -0.16
N LEU A 243 12.05 2.66 0.12
CA LEU A 243 11.73 1.57 1.04
C LEU A 243 11.82 0.22 0.33
N ARG A 244 12.59 -0.71 0.86
CA ARG A 244 12.65 -2.08 0.34
C ARG A 244 11.37 -2.82 0.70
N LYS A 245 10.61 -3.28 -0.31
CA LYS A 245 9.37 -4.04 -0.13
C LYS A 245 9.44 -5.32 -0.94
N ARG A 246 9.22 -6.44 -0.26
CA ARG A 246 9.16 -7.76 -0.87
C ARG A 246 7.76 -8.02 -1.42
N PHE A 247 7.71 -8.50 -2.64
CA PHE A 247 6.54 -9.00 -3.38
C PHE A 247 6.79 -10.44 -3.76
N GLU A 248 5.74 -11.12 -4.25
CA GLU A 248 5.83 -12.47 -4.74
C GLU A 248 5.44 -12.52 -6.22
N TYR A 249 6.11 -13.35 -7.00
CA TYR A 249 5.72 -13.68 -8.36
C TYR A 249 5.51 -15.18 -8.44
N GLU A 250 4.25 -15.62 -8.54
CA GLU A 250 3.89 -17.03 -8.66
C GLU A 250 4.23 -17.55 -10.04
N TYR A 251 4.75 -18.77 -10.13
CA TYR A 251 5.10 -19.39 -11.36
C TYR A 251 4.52 -20.81 -11.51
N ASP A 252 4.31 -21.21 -12.77
CA ASP A 252 3.87 -22.55 -13.12
C ASP A 252 5.08 -23.47 -13.26
N VAL A 253 5.20 -24.46 -12.40
CA VAL A 253 6.30 -25.44 -12.41
C VAL A 253 6.32 -26.34 -13.64
N THR A 254 5.22 -26.39 -14.41
CA THR A 254 5.11 -27.23 -15.61
C THR A 254 5.80 -26.64 -16.85
N ASP A 255 6.15 -25.33 -16.82
CA ASP A 255 6.83 -24.64 -17.93
C ASP A 255 8.00 -23.77 -17.44
N PRO A 256 9.13 -24.37 -17.00
CA PRO A 256 10.29 -23.66 -16.46
C PRO A 256 10.91 -22.68 -17.46
N GLU A 257 10.93 -23.00 -18.74
CA GLU A 257 11.48 -22.13 -19.80
C GLU A 257 10.68 -20.82 -19.94
N LYS A 258 9.37 -20.89 -19.84
CA LYS A 258 8.50 -19.72 -19.87
C LYS A 258 8.71 -18.85 -18.62
N VAL A 259 8.88 -19.47 -17.47
CA VAL A 259 9.19 -18.80 -16.21
C VAL A 259 10.51 -18.05 -16.30
N LYS A 260 11.58 -18.72 -16.74
CA LYS A 260 12.91 -18.12 -16.94
C LYS A 260 12.81 -16.89 -17.86
N LYS A 261 12.18 -17.04 -19.03
CA LYS A 261 11.96 -15.92 -19.98
C LYS A 261 11.16 -14.77 -19.37
N ALA A 262 10.14 -15.06 -18.54
CA ALA A 262 9.36 -14.03 -17.87
C ALA A 262 10.20 -13.24 -16.87
N ILE A 263 10.98 -13.94 -16.01
CA ILE A 263 11.88 -13.31 -15.03
C ILE A 263 12.93 -12.44 -15.74
N GLU A 264 13.60 -12.97 -16.74
CA GLU A 264 14.63 -12.23 -17.50
C GLU A 264 14.05 -10.97 -18.18
N LYS A 265 12.89 -11.08 -18.79
CA LYS A 265 12.28 -9.97 -19.54
C LYS A 265 11.69 -8.90 -18.65
N VAL A 266 11.03 -9.30 -17.56
CA VAL A 266 10.24 -8.39 -16.72
C VAL A 266 11.09 -7.83 -15.57
N PHE A 267 11.79 -8.67 -14.83
CA PHE A 267 12.39 -8.29 -13.55
C PHE A 267 13.91 -8.13 -13.61
N LYS A 268 14.62 -8.82 -14.53
CA LYS A 268 16.08 -8.73 -14.58
C LYS A 268 16.51 -7.32 -14.98
N VAL A 269 17.39 -6.74 -14.16
CA VAL A 269 18.01 -5.44 -14.38
C VAL A 269 19.36 -5.66 -15.05
N LYS A 270 19.59 -5.00 -16.19
CA LYS A 270 20.85 -5.12 -16.96
C LYS A 270 21.87 -4.07 -16.61
N LYS A 271 21.41 -2.85 -16.39
CA LYS A 271 22.25 -1.69 -16.04
C LYS A 271 21.41 -0.75 -15.18
N ASP A 272 22.07 -0.14 -14.20
CA ASP A 272 21.45 0.82 -13.30
C ASP A 272 20.08 0.39 -12.76
N VAL A 273 19.39 1.30 -12.10
CA VAL A 273 18.05 1.07 -11.57
C VAL A 273 17.00 1.10 -12.68
N THR A 274 16.12 0.11 -12.68
CA THR A 274 14.98 0.02 -13.61
C THR A 274 13.67 0.34 -12.88
N GLN A 275 12.92 1.33 -13.35
CA GLN A 275 11.56 1.58 -12.90
C GLN A 275 10.59 0.67 -13.64
N ILE A 276 9.71 -0.02 -12.91
CA ILE A 276 8.64 -0.82 -13.49
C ILE A 276 7.32 -0.58 -12.75
N THR A 277 6.21 -0.59 -13.48
CA THR A 277 4.87 -0.58 -12.89
C THR A 277 4.22 -1.95 -13.10
N MET A 278 3.86 -2.59 -12.00
CA MET A 278 3.25 -3.92 -11.98
C MET A 278 1.80 -3.86 -11.53
N VAL A 279 0.98 -4.70 -12.14
CA VAL A 279 -0.36 -5.03 -11.64
C VAL A 279 -0.27 -6.35 -10.89
N GLY A 280 -0.83 -6.38 -9.70
CA GLY A 280 -0.83 -7.55 -8.84
C GLY A 280 -2.14 -7.71 -8.07
N VAL A 281 -2.19 -8.69 -7.19
CA VAL A 281 -3.35 -8.95 -6.33
C VAL A 281 -2.91 -9.08 -4.87
N PHE A 282 -3.77 -8.62 -3.96
CA PHE A 282 -3.65 -8.98 -2.54
C PHE A 282 -4.31 -10.34 -2.32
N VAL A 283 -3.71 -11.12 -1.44
CA VAL A 283 -4.31 -12.31 -0.86
C VAL A 283 -4.13 -12.19 0.65
N GLU A 284 -5.24 -12.07 1.38
CA GLU A 284 -5.24 -11.97 2.84
C GLU A 284 -6.17 -13.05 3.40
N GLY A 285 -5.59 -14.03 4.05
CA GLY A 285 -6.25 -15.16 4.63
C GLY A 285 -5.39 -16.40 4.44
N GLY A 286 -5.21 -17.19 5.48
CA GLY A 286 -4.77 -18.56 5.31
C GLY A 286 -5.84 -19.31 4.51
N ALA A 287 -5.47 -20.35 3.75
CA ALA A 287 -6.44 -21.37 3.47
C ALA A 287 -7.16 -21.62 4.80
N THR A 288 -8.46 -21.47 4.84
CA THR A 288 -9.26 -22.07 5.88
C THR A 288 -8.95 -23.57 5.78
N VAL A 289 -7.91 -24.03 6.46
CA VAL A 289 -8.04 -25.33 7.07
C VAL A 289 -9.29 -25.09 7.91
N GLN A 290 -10.42 -25.63 7.45
CA GLN A 290 -11.60 -25.75 8.29
C GLN A 290 -11.07 -26.57 9.46
N THR A 291 -10.65 -25.88 10.51
CA THR A 291 -10.31 -26.52 11.78
C THR A 291 -11.62 -27.18 12.19
N THR A 292 -11.67 -28.45 12.02
CA THR A 292 -12.81 -29.27 12.46
C THR A 292 -12.61 -29.54 13.95
N GLU A 293 -13.65 -30.01 14.64
CA GLU A 293 -13.56 -30.43 16.03
C GLU A 293 -12.39 -31.43 16.27
N ASP A 294 -12.12 -32.27 15.26
CA ASP A 294 -11.05 -33.27 15.33
C ASP A 294 -9.63 -32.64 15.33
N ASP A 295 -9.49 -31.46 14.74
CA ASP A 295 -8.21 -30.74 14.63
C ASP A 295 -7.89 -29.88 15.86
N LEU A 296 -8.84 -29.73 16.81
CA LEU A 296 -8.61 -28.98 18.04
C LEU A 296 -7.66 -29.75 18.97
N PRO A 297 -6.68 -29.03 19.60
CA PRO A 297 -5.85 -29.61 20.65
C PRO A 297 -6.69 -30.19 21.81
N ASP A 298 -6.19 -31.24 22.43
CA ASP A 298 -6.92 -31.96 23.49
C ASP A 298 -7.26 -31.08 24.70
N ASP A 299 -6.39 -30.14 25.06
CA ASP A 299 -6.62 -29.14 26.11
C ASP A 299 -7.75 -28.16 25.76
N ILE A 300 -7.91 -27.79 24.49
CA ILE A 300 -9.03 -26.97 24.04
C ILE A 300 -10.34 -27.77 24.05
N LYS A 301 -10.31 -29.05 23.64
CA LYS A 301 -11.48 -29.95 23.73
C LYS A 301 -11.96 -30.09 25.18
N GLU A 302 -11.02 -30.26 26.14
CA GLU A 302 -11.33 -30.32 27.55
C GLU A 302 -11.99 -29.03 28.06
N LEU A 303 -11.54 -27.86 27.62
CA LEU A 303 -12.17 -26.57 27.97
C LEU A 303 -13.57 -26.42 27.41
N ILE A 304 -13.86 -27.02 26.24
CA ILE A 304 -15.21 -27.09 25.67
C ILE A 304 -16.10 -28.00 26.52
N GLU A 305 -15.62 -29.20 26.88
CA GLU A 305 -16.33 -30.14 27.76
C GLU A 305 -16.65 -29.55 29.13
N LEU A 306 -15.75 -28.74 29.65
CA LEU A 306 -15.92 -28.01 30.91
C LEU A 306 -16.83 -26.79 30.81
N GLY A 307 -17.27 -26.43 29.60
CA GLY A 307 -18.21 -25.33 29.34
C GLY A 307 -17.59 -23.92 29.38
N TYR A 308 -16.26 -23.79 29.33
CA TYR A 308 -15.56 -22.50 29.25
C TYR A 308 -15.65 -21.89 27.87
N TYR A 309 -15.73 -22.69 26.82
CA TYR A 309 -15.90 -22.29 25.43
C TYR A 309 -17.01 -23.08 24.74
N THR A 310 -17.71 -22.46 23.81
CA THR A 310 -18.50 -23.22 22.83
C THR A 310 -17.55 -23.71 21.71
N LEU A 311 -17.94 -24.78 21.01
CA LEU A 311 -17.19 -25.28 19.85
C LEU A 311 -16.95 -24.17 18.81
N GLU A 312 -17.96 -23.34 18.54
CA GLU A 312 -17.88 -22.20 17.61
C GLU A 312 -16.85 -21.15 18.08
N GLN A 313 -16.82 -20.82 19.37
CA GLN A 313 -15.83 -19.90 19.95
C GLN A 313 -14.41 -20.46 19.89
N ALA A 314 -14.24 -21.74 20.13
CA ALA A 314 -12.95 -22.41 20.07
C ALA A 314 -12.44 -22.48 18.62
N LEU A 315 -13.29 -22.83 17.67
CA LEU A 315 -12.95 -22.84 16.25
C LEU A 315 -12.61 -21.45 15.72
N ASP A 316 -13.34 -20.42 16.14
CA ASP A 316 -13.05 -19.03 15.80
C ASP A 316 -11.70 -18.56 16.39
N ALA A 317 -11.39 -18.93 17.63
CA ALA A 317 -10.12 -18.60 18.27
C ALA A 317 -8.94 -19.31 17.59
N CYS A 318 -9.11 -20.58 17.20
CA CYS A 318 -8.11 -21.35 16.47
C CYS A 318 -7.92 -20.85 15.03
N ALA A 319 -9.00 -20.45 14.37
CA ALA A 319 -8.95 -19.84 13.03
C ALA A 319 -8.22 -18.47 13.02
N THR A 320 -8.30 -17.71 14.12
CA THR A 320 -7.57 -16.46 14.28
C THR A 320 -6.07 -16.65 14.57
N ASN A 321 -5.68 -17.78 15.12
CA ASN A 321 -4.27 -18.11 15.43
C ASN A 321 -3.50 -18.72 14.25
N GLY A 322 -4.16 -19.23 13.22
CA GLY A 322 -3.55 -19.51 11.93
C GLY A 322 -3.20 -18.18 11.25
N GLY A 323 -1.96 -17.72 11.40
CA GLY A 323 -1.51 -16.39 10.96
C GLY A 323 -2.02 -16.05 9.57
N LYS A 324 -2.86 -15.01 9.48
CA LYS A 324 -3.38 -14.51 8.20
C LYS A 324 -2.21 -14.06 7.36
N GLU A 325 -1.77 -14.91 6.44
CA GLU A 325 -0.70 -14.56 5.51
C GLU A 325 -1.19 -13.42 4.62
N LYS A 326 -0.49 -12.29 4.68
CA LYS A 326 -0.78 -11.13 3.82
C LYS A 326 0.23 -11.12 2.68
N ARG A 327 -0.23 -11.47 1.49
CA ARG A 327 0.62 -11.58 0.31
C ARG A 327 0.29 -10.51 -0.72
N MET A 328 1.33 -10.00 -1.38
CA MET A 328 1.22 -9.12 -2.55
C MET A 328 1.82 -9.84 -3.75
N ILE A 329 0.97 -10.36 -4.62
CA ILE A 329 1.38 -11.23 -5.73
C ILE A 329 1.36 -10.44 -7.02
N LEU A 330 2.52 -10.27 -7.63
CA LEU A 330 2.68 -9.62 -8.94
C LEU A 330 2.13 -10.53 -10.04
N ARG A 331 1.38 -9.97 -10.99
CA ARG A 331 0.76 -10.74 -12.08
C ARG A 331 1.29 -10.37 -13.44
N ARG A 332 1.34 -9.09 -13.76
CA ARG A 332 1.75 -8.61 -15.08
C ARG A 332 2.28 -7.18 -15.02
N PRO A 333 3.19 -6.80 -15.92
CA PRO A 333 3.56 -5.41 -16.09
C PRO A 333 2.37 -4.60 -16.61
N MET A 334 2.26 -3.34 -16.15
CA MET A 334 1.25 -2.41 -16.64
C MET A 334 1.55 -2.02 -18.09
N ILE A 335 0.53 -2.01 -18.93
CA ILE A 335 0.58 -1.47 -20.28
C ILE A 335 -0.19 -0.14 -20.28
N LYS A 336 0.41 0.89 -20.84
CA LYS A 336 -0.22 2.19 -21.08
C LYS A 336 -0.20 2.48 -22.58
N ILE A 337 -1.30 3.02 -23.08
CA ILE A 337 -1.35 3.52 -24.46
C ILE A 337 -0.70 4.91 -24.44
N VAL A 338 0.32 5.09 -25.26
CA VAL A 338 1.06 6.35 -25.45
C VAL A 338 0.97 6.79 -26.90
N GLY A 339 1.11 8.09 -27.16
CA GLY A 339 1.04 8.69 -28.49
C GLY A 339 -0.18 9.56 -28.67
N ASP A 340 -0.21 10.27 -29.79
CA ASP A 340 -1.29 11.17 -30.21
C ASP A 340 -2.50 10.37 -30.74
N GLU A 341 -3.62 11.06 -30.99
CA GLU A 341 -4.88 10.42 -31.43
C GLU A 341 -4.73 9.50 -32.63
N ASP A 342 -3.81 9.81 -33.54
CA ASP A 342 -3.56 9.07 -34.78
C ASP A 342 -2.48 7.98 -34.65
N ASN A 343 -1.68 7.98 -33.55
CA ASN A 343 -0.53 7.07 -33.38
C ASN A 343 -0.51 6.47 -31.95
N LYS A 344 -1.57 5.80 -31.56
CA LYS A 344 -1.69 5.13 -30.25
C LYS A 344 -0.92 3.81 -30.22
N VAL A 345 0.15 3.74 -29.43
CA VAL A 345 0.97 2.54 -29.27
C VAL A 345 0.91 2.04 -27.83
N PRO A 346 0.62 0.72 -27.60
CA PRO A 346 0.72 0.14 -26.29
C PRO A 346 2.19 0.00 -25.86
N GLN A 347 2.53 0.52 -24.68
CA GLN A 347 3.86 0.48 -24.11
C GLN A 347 3.83 -0.11 -22.70
N ILE A 348 4.73 -1.07 -22.45
CA ILE A 348 4.99 -1.58 -21.09
C ILE A 348 5.62 -0.43 -20.28
N GLN A 349 5.09 -0.22 -19.06
CA GLN A 349 5.59 0.80 -18.15
C GLN A 349 6.84 0.29 -17.43
N LYS A 350 7.94 0.15 -18.19
CA LYS A 350 9.27 -0.24 -17.73
C LYS A 350 10.28 0.73 -18.33
N PHE A 351 11.07 1.40 -17.49
CA PHE A 351 11.99 2.46 -17.89
C PHE A 351 13.36 2.25 -17.25
N GLU A 352 14.39 2.18 -18.07
CA GLU A 352 15.79 2.10 -17.65
C GLU A 352 16.42 3.48 -17.62
N GLY A 353 17.35 3.73 -16.70
CA GLY A 353 18.13 4.97 -16.63
C GLY A 353 17.35 6.22 -16.15
N MET A 354 16.13 6.07 -15.64
CA MET A 354 15.42 7.19 -14.97
C MET A 354 15.95 7.48 -13.58
N TYR A 355 16.53 6.46 -12.94
CA TYR A 355 17.17 6.47 -11.63
C TYR A 355 18.50 5.73 -11.72
N SER A 356 19.40 6.03 -10.80
CA SER A 356 20.73 5.40 -10.68
C SER A 356 20.84 4.67 -9.34
N ASP A 357 21.89 3.86 -9.19
CA ASP A 357 22.21 3.22 -7.90
C ASP A 357 22.43 4.27 -6.79
N ASP A 358 22.99 5.44 -7.12
CA ASP A 358 23.16 6.55 -6.18
C ASP A 358 21.83 7.10 -5.62
N ASP A 359 20.72 6.94 -6.35
CA ASP A 359 19.37 7.33 -5.89
C ASP A 359 18.83 6.36 -4.83
N LEU A 360 19.37 5.16 -4.73
CA LEU A 360 19.04 4.16 -3.72
C LEU A 360 19.99 4.20 -2.51
N MET A 361 21.17 4.86 -2.64
CA MET A 361 22.22 4.97 -1.62
C MET A 361 22.39 6.42 -1.18
N LEU A 362 21.39 6.97 -0.47
CA LEU A 362 21.41 8.36 -0.03
C LEU A 362 21.97 8.45 1.40
N ASP A 363 22.80 9.45 1.67
CA ASP A 363 23.49 9.61 2.96
C ASP A 363 22.51 9.64 4.15
N TYR A 364 21.29 10.17 3.98
CA TYR A 364 20.27 10.24 5.01
C TYR A 364 19.50 8.92 5.26
N LEU A 365 19.81 7.85 4.52
CA LEU A 365 19.29 6.51 4.79
C LEU A 365 20.08 5.77 5.85
N ILE A 366 21.32 6.22 6.11
CA ILE A 366 22.20 5.64 7.13
C ILE A 366 21.64 6.02 8.50
N LYS A 367 21.53 5.04 9.39
CA LYS A 367 21.12 5.30 10.78
C LYS A 367 22.15 6.22 11.43
N LYS A 368 21.70 7.30 12.05
CA LYS A 368 22.57 8.09 12.92
C LYS A 368 22.96 7.21 14.09
N GLU A 369 24.25 6.98 14.25
CA GLU A 369 24.79 6.43 15.48
C GLU A 369 24.53 7.48 16.59
N GLU A 370 23.80 7.08 17.63
CA GLU A 370 23.82 7.87 18.87
C GLU A 370 25.25 7.84 19.38
N PRO A 371 25.84 8.99 19.78
CA PRO A 371 27.17 8.95 20.38
C PRO A 371 27.07 8.05 21.62
N ASP A 372 27.82 6.96 21.61
CA ASP A 372 28.01 6.11 22.78
C ASP A 372 28.53 6.99 23.92
N GLU A 373 27.74 7.11 25.00
CA GLU A 373 28.17 7.83 26.22
C GLU A 373 29.19 7.04 27.03
N ASP A 374 29.65 5.87 26.58
CA ASP A 374 30.71 5.08 27.24
C ASP A 374 31.52 4.29 26.20
N GLU A 375 32.51 4.92 25.55
CA GLU A 375 33.63 4.21 24.89
C GLU A 375 34.66 3.77 25.95
N GLU A 376 34.48 2.59 26.56
CA GLU A 376 35.64 1.82 27.01
C GLU A 376 36.25 1.11 25.79
N GLU A 377 37.45 1.53 25.40
CA GLU A 377 38.25 0.90 24.36
C GLU A 377 38.43 -0.61 24.65
N LEU A 378 37.78 -1.46 23.84
CA LEU A 378 38.10 -2.87 23.78
C LEU A 378 39.14 -3.11 22.69
N PRO A 379 40.18 -3.93 22.94
CA PRO A 379 41.23 -4.18 21.96
C PRO A 379 40.73 -4.96 20.76
N PHE A 380 41.11 -4.49 19.57
CA PHE A 380 40.92 -5.14 18.30
C PHE A 380 41.54 -6.54 18.29
N ASP A 381 40.72 -7.57 18.04
CA ASP A 381 41.18 -8.80 17.43
C ASP A 381 40.94 -8.72 15.92
N GLU A 382 42.05 -8.58 15.18
CA GLU A 382 42.08 -8.79 13.73
C GLU A 382 41.98 -10.31 13.52
N ASP A 383 40.95 -10.75 12.82
CA ASP A 383 40.88 -11.91 11.91
C ASP A 383 39.45 -12.51 11.89
N ASP A 384 38.60 -11.99 11.04
CA ASP A 384 37.56 -12.78 10.37
C ASP A 384 37.33 -12.18 8.97
N GLU A 385 38.01 -12.74 7.99
CA GLU A 385 37.66 -12.58 6.57
C GLU A 385 36.28 -13.23 6.35
N GLU A 386 35.21 -12.45 6.41
CA GLU A 386 33.92 -12.88 5.87
C GLU A 386 34.07 -13.10 4.35
N VAL A 387 34.00 -14.36 3.95
CA VAL A 387 33.85 -14.75 2.56
C VAL A 387 32.50 -14.19 2.06
N VAL A 388 32.56 -13.07 1.37
CA VAL A 388 31.39 -12.53 0.66
C VAL A 388 31.06 -13.52 -0.49
N GLU A 389 30.09 -14.41 -0.24
CA GLU A 389 29.51 -15.21 -1.33
C GLU A 389 29.01 -14.24 -2.41
N ASP A 390 29.44 -14.46 -3.63
CA ASP A 390 29.02 -13.65 -4.79
C ASP A 390 27.53 -13.77 -5.00
N VAL A 391 26.77 -12.78 -4.51
CA VAL A 391 25.30 -12.75 -4.51
C VAL A 391 24.72 -12.63 -5.93
N ASN A 392 25.60 -12.50 -6.95
CA ASN A 392 25.23 -12.43 -8.37
C ASN A 392 25.26 -13.80 -9.10
N ASP A 393 25.35 -14.90 -8.36
CA ASP A 393 25.28 -16.23 -8.98
C ASP A 393 23.87 -16.52 -9.51
N ASP A 394 23.61 -16.13 -10.77
CA ASP A 394 22.38 -16.45 -11.52
C ASP A 394 22.31 -17.94 -11.94
N SER A 395 23.29 -18.78 -11.55
CA SER A 395 23.37 -20.22 -11.92
C SER A 395 22.17 -21.05 -11.44
N TRP A 396 21.40 -20.51 -10.48
CA TRP A 396 20.14 -21.11 -10.02
C TRP A 396 19.02 -21.05 -11.08
N LEU A 397 19.06 -20.03 -12.00
CA LEU A 397 18.12 -19.95 -13.13
C LEU A 397 18.30 -21.11 -14.11
N ASP A 398 19.53 -21.59 -14.31
CA ASP A 398 19.82 -22.72 -15.19
C ASP A 398 19.41 -24.06 -14.56
N LYS A 399 19.17 -24.13 -13.27
CA LYS A 399 18.69 -25.33 -12.54
C LYS A 399 17.17 -25.46 -12.50
N LEU A 400 16.42 -24.58 -13.17
CA LEU A 400 14.97 -24.64 -13.33
C LEU A 400 14.53 -25.46 -14.55
N VAL A 401 15.46 -25.90 -15.41
CA VAL A 401 15.23 -26.71 -16.61
C VAL A 401 15.35 -28.19 -16.27
#